data_99772c1de5d139e426ec9573d8109140
#
_entry.id   99772c1de5d139e426ec9573d8109140
#
_cell.length_a   1.000
_cell.length_b   1.000
_cell.length_c   1.000
_cell.angle_alpha   90.00
_cell.angle_beta   90.00
_cell.angle_gamma   90.00
#
_symmetry.space_group_name_H-M   'P 1'
#
loop_
_entity.id
_entity.type
_entity.pdbx_description
1 polymer ?
#
loop_
_entity_poly.entity_id
_entity_poly.type
_entity_poly.pdbx_seq_one_letter_code
_entity_poly.pdbx_strand_id
1 'polypeptide(L)'
;MKIYFHANNKATLKSLQECGVKNVLVSHKYSYANIDSFSNCFENIFVVAGTDDNPDKYHEFLKANKEKYSHAAQYHIPDNMNRTIDFWNKEVSQRLNTIPVLQEDFTKHLSQLNLPVGSHVCVGKMKGRLDTEE
;
A
#
# COMPACT_ATOMS: atom_id res chain seq x y z
N MET A 1 7.79 14.17 -8.75
CA MET A 1 6.65 13.49 -8.07
C MET A 1 6.13 12.38 -8.95
N LYS A 2 5.89 11.20 -8.38
CA LYS A 2 5.31 10.08 -9.10
C LYS A 2 3.80 10.02 -8.83
N ILE A 3 3.02 9.86 -9.89
CA ILE A 3 1.58 9.68 -9.79
C ILE A 3 1.26 8.23 -10.12
N TYR A 4 0.52 7.57 -9.24
CA TYR A 4 0.12 6.18 -9.41
C TYR A 4 -1.35 6.10 -9.79
N PHE A 5 -1.64 5.31 -10.81
CA PHE A 5 -3.01 5.09 -11.27
C PHE A 5 -3.53 3.78 -10.69
N HIS A 6 -4.69 3.83 -10.07
CA HIS A 6 -5.30 2.67 -9.44
C HIS A 6 -5.94 1.75 -10.47
N ALA A 7 -5.62 0.45 -10.41
CA ALA A 7 -6.22 -0.54 -11.31
C ALA A 7 -6.28 -1.90 -10.61
N ASN A 8 -7.44 -2.52 -10.64
CA ASN A 8 -7.68 -3.83 -10.04
C ASN A 8 -8.35 -4.81 -10.98
N ASN A 9 -8.19 -4.61 -12.29
CA ASN A 9 -8.66 -5.57 -13.28
C ASN A 9 -7.79 -5.51 -14.54
N LYS A 10 -7.86 -6.58 -15.30
CA LYS A 10 -7.03 -6.74 -16.49
C LYS A 10 -7.30 -5.67 -17.55
N ALA A 11 -8.56 -5.32 -17.75
CA ALA A 11 -8.93 -4.34 -18.77
C ALA A 11 -8.36 -2.95 -18.45
N THR A 12 -8.46 -2.52 -17.19
CA THR A 12 -7.92 -1.22 -16.77
C THR A 12 -6.40 -1.20 -16.89
N LEU A 13 -5.72 -2.27 -16.45
CA LEU A 13 -4.26 -2.36 -16.55
C LEU A 13 -3.81 -2.29 -18.01
N LYS A 14 -4.51 -2.99 -18.90
CA LYS A 14 -4.19 -2.96 -20.33
C LYS A 14 -4.36 -1.55 -20.91
N SER A 15 -5.45 -0.88 -20.56
CA SER A 15 -5.69 0.49 -21.00
C SER A 15 -4.63 1.45 -20.51
N LEU A 16 -4.23 1.34 -19.25
CA LEU A 16 -3.16 2.16 -18.68
C LEU A 16 -1.83 1.91 -19.38
N GLN A 17 -1.51 0.66 -19.66
CA GLN A 17 -0.30 0.30 -20.38
C GLN A 17 -0.29 0.89 -21.79
N GLU A 18 -1.40 0.78 -22.50
CA GLU A 18 -1.54 1.33 -23.85
C GLU A 18 -1.42 2.86 -23.87
N CYS A 19 -1.81 3.53 -22.79
CA CYS A 19 -1.66 4.97 -22.63
C CYS A 19 -0.25 5.39 -22.20
N GLY A 20 0.67 4.47 -22.02
CA GLY A 20 2.03 4.77 -21.61
C GLY A 20 2.20 5.06 -20.14
N VAL A 21 1.23 4.70 -19.30
CA VAL A 21 1.32 4.87 -17.85
C VAL A 21 2.42 3.96 -17.30
N LYS A 22 3.27 4.51 -16.44
CA LYS A 22 4.42 3.79 -15.88
C LYS A 22 4.22 3.32 -14.45
N ASN A 23 3.34 3.98 -13.69
CA ASN A 23 3.18 3.73 -12.26
C ASN A 23 1.73 3.35 -11.96
N VAL A 24 1.54 2.16 -11.36
CA VAL A 24 0.21 1.68 -11.00
C VAL A 24 0.13 1.30 -9.54
N LEU A 25 -1.04 1.51 -8.96
CA LEU A 25 -1.38 1.07 -7.62
C LEU A 25 -2.41 -0.06 -7.74
N VAL A 26 -2.10 -1.20 -7.14
CA VAL A 26 -2.92 -2.41 -7.26
C VAL A 26 -3.20 -3.00 -5.88
N SER A 27 -4.35 -3.64 -5.73
CA SER A 27 -4.68 -4.31 -4.48
C SER A 27 -4.02 -5.68 -4.40
N HIS A 28 -3.76 -6.13 -3.16
CA HIS A 28 -3.28 -7.48 -2.90
C HIS A 28 -4.24 -8.53 -3.46
N LYS A 29 -5.54 -8.32 -3.28
CA LYS A 29 -6.56 -9.27 -3.74
C LYS A 29 -6.43 -9.58 -5.24
N TYR A 30 -6.20 -8.57 -6.05
CA TYR A 30 -5.98 -8.76 -7.48
C TYR A 30 -4.58 -9.31 -7.76
N SER A 31 -3.56 -8.75 -7.12
CA SER A 31 -2.16 -9.08 -7.38
C SER A 31 -1.81 -10.50 -6.97
N TYR A 32 -2.45 -11.05 -5.96
CA TYR A 32 -2.17 -12.39 -5.47
C TYR A 32 -2.18 -13.45 -6.58
N ALA A 33 -3.14 -13.36 -7.48
CA ALA A 33 -3.26 -14.32 -8.58
C ALA A 33 -2.65 -13.82 -9.89
N ASN A 34 -2.37 -12.52 -10.04
CA ASN A 34 -2.12 -11.92 -11.34
C ASN A 34 -0.81 -11.16 -11.45
N ILE A 35 -0.02 -11.01 -10.39
CA ILE A 35 1.16 -10.15 -10.42
C ILE A 35 2.16 -10.55 -11.49
N ASP A 36 2.31 -11.83 -11.77
CA ASP A 36 3.23 -12.32 -12.79
C ASP A 36 2.84 -11.84 -14.19
N SER A 37 1.54 -11.62 -14.41
CA SER A 37 1.06 -11.21 -15.73
C SER A 37 1.30 -9.73 -16.04
N PHE A 38 1.49 -8.88 -15.02
CA PHE A 38 1.68 -7.45 -15.25
C PHE A 38 2.93 -6.85 -14.62
N SER A 39 3.70 -7.61 -13.84
CA SER A 39 4.86 -7.06 -13.12
C SER A 39 5.91 -6.43 -14.04
N ASN A 40 6.03 -6.90 -15.27
CA ASN A 40 6.99 -6.37 -16.24
C ASN A 40 6.39 -5.31 -17.16
N CYS A 41 5.11 -4.99 -17.00
CA CYS A 41 4.41 -4.04 -17.86
C CYS A 41 4.49 -2.60 -17.37
N PHE A 42 4.93 -2.40 -16.14
CA PHE A 42 4.98 -1.08 -15.51
C PHE A 42 6.34 -0.87 -14.85
N GLU A 43 6.76 0.38 -14.80
CA GLU A 43 8.02 0.76 -14.18
C GLU A 43 7.96 0.67 -12.67
N ASN A 44 6.84 1.10 -12.07
CA ASN A 44 6.63 1.05 -10.64
C ASN A 44 5.26 0.48 -10.31
N ILE A 45 5.23 -0.46 -9.37
CA ILE A 45 4.01 -1.09 -8.89
C ILE A 45 3.93 -0.88 -7.38
N PHE A 46 2.83 -0.28 -6.91
CA PHE A 46 2.56 -0.06 -5.50
C PHE A 46 1.42 -0.98 -5.08
N VAL A 47 1.69 -1.88 -4.14
CA VAL A 47 0.70 -2.85 -3.67
C VAL A 47 0.09 -2.38 -2.35
N VAL A 48 -1.22 -2.50 -2.23
CA VAL A 48 -1.94 -2.18 -0.99
C VAL A 48 -2.84 -3.34 -0.59
N ALA A 49 -3.00 -3.55 0.71
CA ALA A 49 -3.93 -4.54 1.23
C ALA A 49 -5.32 -3.92 1.40
N GLY A 50 -6.35 -4.67 1.07
CA GLY A 50 -7.72 -4.30 1.39
C GLY A 50 -8.07 -4.67 2.83
N THR A 51 -9.16 -4.09 3.34
CA THR A 51 -9.64 -4.35 4.70
C THR A 51 -10.09 -5.80 4.90
N ASP A 52 -10.45 -6.47 3.82
CA ASP A 52 -10.91 -7.87 3.83
C ASP A 52 -9.78 -8.87 3.69
N ASP A 53 -8.56 -8.39 3.42
CA ASP A 53 -7.43 -9.28 3.21
C ASP A 53 -6.93 -9.86 4.52
N ASN A 54 -6.50 -11.12 4.46
CA ASN A 54 -5.87 -11.75 5.61
C ASN A 54 -4.45 -11.21 5.76
N PRO A 55 -4.06 -10.69 6.95
CA PRO A 55 -2.74 -10.10 7.12
C PRO A 55 -1.60 -11.09 6.90
N ASP A 56 -1.74 -12.34 7.31
CA ASP A 56 -0.68 -13.33 7.13
C ASP A 56 -0.47 -13.65 5.64
N LYS A 57 -1.54 -13.76 4.88
CA LYS A 57 -1.46 -13.96 3.43
C LYS A 57 -0.84 -12.77 2.72
N TYR A 58 -1.17 -11.57 3.18
CA TYR A 58 -0.56 -10.36 2.63
C TYR A 58 0.95 -10.34 2.87
N HIS A 59 1.37 -10.66 4.09
CA HIS A 59 2.78 -10.70 4.43
C HIS A 59 3.54 -11.80 3.68
N GLU A 60 2.93 -12.97 3.52
CA GLU A 60 3.51 -14.04 2.70
C GLU A 60 3.67 -13.62 1.25
N PHE A 61 2.66 -12.96 0.69
CA PHE A 61 2.71 -12.44 -0.67
C PHE A 61 3.86 -11.45 -0.84
N LEU A 62 4.01 -10.51 0.10
CA LEU A 62 5.08 -9.53 0.04
C LEU A 62 6.46 -10.19 0.08
N LYS A 63 6.64 -11.20 0.91
CA LYS A 63 7.90 -11.93 0.99
C LYS A 63 8.21 -12.67 -0.30
N ALA A 64 7.21 -13.32 -0.89
CA ALA A 64 7.39 -14.15 -2.07
C ALA A 64 7.60 -13.34 -3.35
N ASN A 65 7.16 -12.07 -3.38
CA ASN A 65 7.13 -11.28 -4.61
C ASN A 65 7.93 -9.98 -4.51
N LYS A 66 8.93 -9.92 -3.64
CA LYS A 66 9.72 -8.69 -3.40
C LYS A 66 10.28 -8.04 -4.67
N GLU A 67 10.61 -8.83 -5.67
CA GLU A 67 11.19 -8.34 -6.92
C GLU A 67 10.14 -7.91 -7.95
N LYS A 68 8.87 -8.14 -7.68
CA LYS A 68 7.79 -7.89 -8.63
C LYS A 68 7.03 -6.60 -8.38
N TYR A 69 7.27 -5.94 -7.25
CA TYR A 69 6.68 -4.65 -6.94
C TYR A 69 7.76 -3.68 -6.44
N SER A 70 7.47 -2.38 -6.53
CA SER A 70 8.41 -1.35 -6.10
C SER A 70 8.17 -0.92 -4.67
N HIS A 71 6.91 -0.80 -4.28
CA HIS A 71 6.48 -0.34 -2.97
C HIS A 71 5.26 -1.13 -2.52
N ALA A 72 5.12 -1.25 -1.21
CA ALA A 72 3.93 -1.84 -0.61
C ALA A 72 3.54 -1.04 0.64
N ALA A 73 2.24 -0.80 0.80
CA ALA A 73 1.74 -0.19 2.04
C ALA A 73 1.71 -1.22 3.15
N GLN A 74 1.87 -0.76 4.39
CA GLN A 74 1.68 -1.63 5.54
C GLN A 74 0.24 -2.15 5.59
N TYR A 75 0.06 -3.30 6.22
CA TYR A 75 -1.28 -3.75 6.57
C TYR A 75 -1.85 -2.83 7.65
N HIS A 76 -3.05 -2.29 7.44
CA HIS A 76 -3.66 -1.38 8.40
C HIS A 76 -5.12 -1.72 8.62
N ILE A 77 -5.62 -1.34 9.77
CA ILE A 77 -7.04 -1.50 10.11
C ILE A 77 -7.64 -0.11 10.24
N PRO A 78 -8.57 0.26 9.37
CA PRO A 78 -9.22 1.58 9.44
C PRO A 78 -9.82 1.81 10.83
N ASP A 79 -9.70 3.04 11.32
CA ASP A 79 -10.22 3.47 12.61
C ASP A 79 -9.65 2.70 13.82
N ASN A 80 -8.54 2.00 13.65
CA ASN A 80 -7.86 1.31 14.74
C ASN A 80 -6.35 1.54 14.67
N MET A 81 -5.91 2.65 15.23
CA MET A 81 -4.52 3.05 15.20
C MET A 81 -3.62 2.07 15.97
N ASN A 82 -4.06 1.57 17.13
CA ASN A 82 -3.24 0.68 17.94
C ASN A 82 -2.93 -0.63 17.22
N ARG A 83 -3.92 -1.24 16.58
CA ARG A 83 -3.69 -2.46 15.80
C ARG A 83 -2.86 -2.18 14.56
N THR A 84 -3.04 -1.03 13.95
CA THR A 84 -2.23 -0.62 12.80
C THR A 84 -0.76 -0.49 13.19
N ILE A 85 -0.47 0.08 14.36
CA ILE A 85 0.89 0.17 14.89
C ILE A 85 1.45 -1.22 15.19
N ASP A 86 0.64 -2.13 15.73
CA ASP A 86 1.08 -3.50 15.98
C ASP A 86 1.50 -4.21 14.68
N PHE A 87 0.73 -4.03 13.62
CA PHE A 87 1.10 -4.57 12.30
C PHE A 87 2.36 -3.92 11.76
N TRP A 88 2.53 -2.61 11.96
CA TRP A 88 3.76 -1.93 11.57
C TRP A 88 4.98 -2.54 12.25
N ASN A 89 4.93 -2.72 13.56
CA ASN A 89 6.03 -3.31 14.31
C ASN A 89 6.33 -4.73 13.85
N LYS A 90 5.31 -5.52 13.58
CA LYS A 90 5.47 -6.88 13.05
C LYS A 90 6.17 -6.87 11.69
N GLU A 91 5.75 -5.98 10.80
CA GLU A 91 6.34 -5.88 9.46
C GLU A 91 7.79 -5.41 9.50
N VAL A 92 8.10 -4.47 10.37
CA VAL A 92 9.49 -4.04 10.60
C VAL A 92 10.33 -5.21 11.09
N SER A 93 9.83 -6.00 12.04
CA SER A 93 10.54 -7.17 12.55
C SER A 93 10.79 -8.22 11.47
N GLN A 94 9.89 -8.33 10.50
CA GLN A 94 10.03 -9.24 9.37
C GLN A 94 10.78 -8.63 8.17
N ARG A 95 11.21 -7.38 8.28
CA ARG A 95 11.98 -6.67 7.24
C ARG A 95 11.26 -6.60 5.91
N LEU A 96 9.96 -6.33 5.94
CA LEU A 96 9.15 -6.27 4.72
C LEU A 96 9.29 -4.95 3.96
N ASN A 97 9.87 -3.92 4.58
CA ASN A 97 10.07 -2.60 3.97
C ASN A 97 8.78 -1.96 3.45
N THR A 98 7.70 -2.15 4.18
CA THR A 98 6.43 -1.51 3.85
C THR A 98 6.44 -0.03 4.21
N ILE A 99 5.53 0.73 3.61
CA ILE A 99 5.35 2.15 3.89
C ILE A 99 4.22 2.29 4.91
N PRO A 100 4.45 2.96 6.05
CA PRO A 100 3.43 3.07 7.09
C PRO A 100 2.22 3.88 6.60
N VAL A 101 1.03 3.46 7.04
CA VAL A 101 -0.23 4.11 6.71
C VAL A 101 -0.68 4.93 7.92
N LEU A 102 -0.69 6.25 7.77
CA LEU A 102 -1.17 7.16 8.81
C LEU A 102 -2.68 7.30 8.71
N GLN A 103 -3.32 7.32 9.86
CA GLN A 103 -4.76 7.49 9.96
C GLN A 103 -5.10 8.84 10.58
N GLU A 104 -6.37 9.07 10.85
CA GLU A 104 -6.82 10.21 11.60
C GLU A 104 -5.99 10.33 12.90
N ASP A 105 -5.72 11.54 13.36
CA ASP A 105 -4.74 11.80 14.42
C ASP A 105 -3.30 11.46 14.01
N PHE A 106 -2.97 11.66 12.77
CA PHE A 106 -1.68 11.21 12.22
C PHE A 106 -0.47 11.79 12.95
N THR A 107 -0.58 12.97 13.57
CA THR A 107 0.53 13.56 14.33
C THR A 107 0.94 12.67 15.50
N LYS A 108 -0.06 12.18 16.25
CA LYS A 108 0.18 11.25 17.35
C LYS A 108 0.68 9.90 16.85
N HIS A 109 0.08 9.40 15.78
CA HIS A 109 0.48 8.15 15.15
C HIS A 109 1.93 8.23 14.68
N LEU A 110 2.28 9.32 13.98
CA LEU A 110 3.63 9.52 13.46
C LEU A 110 4.68 9.50 14.57
N SER A 111 4.40 10.14 15.71
CA SER A 111 5.35 10.17 16.82
C SER A 111 5.64 8.78 17.42
N GLN A 112 4.70 7.84 17.30
CA GLN A 112 4.85 6.49 17.82
C GLN A 112 5.62 5.57 16.88
N LEU A 113 5.82 5.93 15.63
CA LEU A 113 6.48 5.08 14.65
C LEU A 113 8.00 5.24 14.62
N ASN A 114 8.53 6.30 15.20
CA ASN A 114 9.98 6.57 15.23
C ASN A 114 10.65 6.49 13.87
N LEU A 115 10.04 7.13 12.86
CA LEU A 115 10.55 7.08 11.49
C LEU A 115 11.73 8.02 11.31
N PRO A 116 12.75 7.63 10.54
CA PRO A 116 13.82 8.54 10.16
C PRO A 116 13.29 9.71 9.33
N VAL A 117 13.99 10.85 9.40
CA VAL A 117 13.66 12.01 8.56
C VAL A 117 13.76 11.61 7.08
N GLY A 118 12.78 12.02 6.28
CA GLY A 118 12.73 11.69 4.87
C GLY A 118 12.01 10.40 4.54
N SER A 119 11.47 9.69 5.53
CA SER A 119 10.68 8.48 5.30
C SER A 119 9.40 8.78 4.52
N HIS A 120 9.01 7.85 3.67
CA HIS A 120 7.72 7.91 2.99
C HIS A 120 6.61 7.44 3.91
N VAL A 121 5.42 8.04 3.78
CA VAL A 121 4.23 7.61 4.51
C VAL A 121 3.03 7.62 3.58
N CYS A 122 2.07 6.73 3.85
CA CYS A 122 0.77 6.75 3.21
C CYS A 122 -0.22 7.43 4.17
N VAL A 123 -1.13 8.21 3.62
CA VAL A 123 -2.22 8.78 4.42
C VAL A 123 -3.47 7.98 4.11
N GLY A 124 -3.99 7.30 5.13
CA GLY A 124 -5.20 6.52 5.02
C GLY A 124 -6.44 7.40 4.95
N LYS A 125 -7.59 6.76 4.93
CA LYS A 125 -8.87 7.45 4.81
C LYS A 125 -9.06 8.43 5.97
N MET A 126 -9.18 9.70 5.64
CA MET A 126 -9.43 10.80 6.57
C MET A 126 -10.92 11.13 6.57
N LYS A 127 -11.73 10.16 7.00
CA LYS A 127 -13.18 10.28 6.99
C LYS A 127 -13.63 11.49 7.78
N GLY A 128 -14.47 12.31 7.19
CA GLY A 128 -15.01 13.54 7.80
C GLY A 128 -14.20 14.79 7.55
N ARG A 129 -12.90 14.69 7.22
CA ARG A 129 -12.09 15.88 6.96
C ARG A 129 -12.33 16.47 5.57
N LEU A 130 -12.41 15.62 4.56
CA LEU A 130 -12.69 16.09 3.21
C LEU A 130 -14.09 16.66 3.11
N ASP A 131 -15.02 16.13 3.87
CA ASP A 131 -16.40 16.60 3.90
C ASP A 131 -16.56 17.92 4.65
N THR A 132 -15.65 18.25 5.56
CA THR A 132 -15.71 19.49 6.35
C THR A 132 -14.97 20.65 5.70
N GLU A 133 -14.18 20.40 4.67
CA GLU A 133 -13.46 21.44 3.94
C GLU A 133 -14.29 22.06 2.83
N GLU A 134 -15.45 21.54 2.59
CA GLU A 134 -16.42 22.11 1.67
C GLU A 134 -17.13 23.27 2.35
#